data_31c5d65019e48be91fa249e84cfaae00
#
_entry.id   31c5d65019e48be91fa249e84cfaae00
#
_cell.length_a   1.000
_cell.length_b   1.000
_cell.length_c   1.000
_cell.angle_alpha   90.00
_cell.angle_beta   90.00
_cell.angle_gamma   90.00
#
_symmetry.space_group_name_H-M   'P 1'
#
loop_
_entity.id
_entity.type
_entity.pdbx_description
1 polymer ?
#
loop_
_entity_poly.entity_id
_entity_poly.type
_entity_poly.pdbx_seq_one_letter_code
_entity_poly.pdbx_strand_id
1 'polypeptide(L)'
;KGALVLAEARYTTPQAQAIERSILAIERDGRGALQPILSDEGLAARLAASDLNQGQREAVEMILGTTNRFVAVQGYAGTGKSHMLERTINEITQDATQQSLAAGFDVVGLAPYGTQVAALRELGVESNTLASFLASRKAQAALSEKSVVLLDEAGVVPAHQLAQAMRIVEKAGARMVMLGDRKQTGAVEAGKPFAQLQDAGMLQAQLREIQRQRNPEIKAAVLNAANDQTNKAVTRLLGSIREVPEEQDRYQAIASDFTALSPQEREATLIVAGTNEARHSINEMVRKRMRLEGGLKYTVLENVDATRAQLKQPATYAPDLVVSYHREGQNIQRGVDYAVVGVEGDQVVLRGSDG
;
A
#
# COMPACT_ATOMS: atom_id res chain seq x y z
N LYS A 1 4.30 -33.93 29.14
CA LYS A 1 4.93 -32.80 29.82
C LYS A 1 5.09 -31.72 28.75
N GLY A 2 4.12 -30.79 28.65
CA GLY A 2 4.19 -29.65 27.74
C GLY A 2 5.20 -28.64 28.28
N ALA A 3 6.14 -28.21 27.45
CA ALA A 3 7.03 -27.10 27.76
C ALA A 3 6.18 -25.82 27.82
N LEU A 4 6.24 -25.10 28.94
CA LEU A 4 5.69 -23.75 29.03
C LEU A 4 6.56 -22.84 28.14
N VAL A 5 5.98 -22.40 27.01
CA VAL A 5 6.58 -21.34 26.21
C VAL A 5 6.18 -20.02 26.86
N LEU A 6 7.15 -19.30 27.37
CA LEU A 6 6.95 -17.90 27.78
C LEU A 6 6.56 -17.10 26.52
N ALA A 7 5.28 -16.77 26.41
CA ALA A 7 4.84 -15.80 25.40
C ALA A 7 5.40 -14.42 25.81
N GLU A 8 6.06 -13.74 24.89
CA GLU A 8 6.46 -12.35 25.11
C GLU A 8 5.24 -11.52 25.50
N ALA A 9 5.35 -10.79 26.60
CA ALA A 9 4.28 -9.90 27.05
C ALA A 9 4.09 -8.79 26.00
N ARG A 10 2.92 -8.74 25.39
CA ARG A 10 2.56 -7.67 24.46
C ARG A 10 1.76 -6.61 25.20
N TYR A 11 2.25 -5.37 25.16
CA TYR A 11 1.60 -4.24 25.79
C TYR A 11 0.89 -3.40 24.75
N THR A 12 -0.30 -2.89 25.10
CA THR A 12 -1.06 -1.94 24.29
C THR A 12 -1.67 -0.88 25.21
N THR A 13 -2.05 0.27 24.64
CA THR A 13 -2.70 1.33 25.41
C THR A 13 -4.21 1.14 25.42
N PRO A 14 -4.93 1.62 26.46
CA PRO A 14 -6.40 1.62 26.48
C PRO A 14 -7.00 2.30 25.24
N GLN A 15 -6.34 3.37 24.75
CA GLN A 15 -6.76 4.09 23.56
C GLN A 15 -6.66 3.22 22.29
N ALA A 16 -5.58 2.48 22.10
CA ALA A 16 -5.43 1.56 20.98
C ALA A 16 -6.49 0.46 21.01
N GLN A 17 -6.75 -0.12 22.19
CA GLN A 17 -7.82 -1.10 22.36
C GLN A 17 -9.20 -0.53 22.04
N ALA A 18 -9.48 0.72 22.45
CA ALA A 18 -10.76 1.38 22.14
C ALA A 18 -10.94 1.57 20.62
N ILE A 19 -9.88 1.94 19.90
CA ILE A 19 -9.89 2.06 18.44
C ILE A 19 -10.18 0.70 17.81
N GLU A 20 -9.46 -0.36 18.19
CA GLU A 20 -9.66 -1.70 17.65
C GLU A 20 -11.08 -2.22 17.91
N ARG A 21 -11.61 -2.05 19.11
CA ARG A 21 -13.00 -2.40 19.44
C ARG A 21 -14.00 -1.62 18.59
N SER A 22 -13.75 -0.31 18.34
CA SER A 22 -14.62 0.50 17.49
C SER A 22 -14.67 0.02 16.04
N ILE A 23 -13.52 -0.42 15.48
CA ILE A 23 -13.44 -0.99 14.13
C ILE A 23 -14.31 -2.25 14.02
N LEU A 24 -14.19 -3.15 14.99
CA LEU A 24 -14.98 -4.40 15.02
C LEU A 24 -16.47 -4.12 15.20
N ALA A 25 -16.85 -3.13 16.02
CA ALA A 25 -18.24 -2.75 16.22
C ALA A 25 -18.84 -2.19 14.94
N ILE A 26 -18.17 -1.24 14.28
CA ILE A 26 -18.63 -0.60 13.03
C ILE A 26 -18.80 -1.67 11.92
N GLU A 27 -17.88 -2.62 11.81
CA GLU A 27 -18.00 -3.69 10.83
C GLU A 27 -19.22 -4.57 11.12
N ARG A 28 -19.39 -5.00 12.36
CA ARG A 28 -20.52 -5.84 12.78
C ARG A 28 -21.87 -5.14 12.56
N ASP A 29 -21.95 -3.85 12.88
CA ASP A 29 -23.19 -3.06 12.73
C ASP A 29 -23.47 -2.78 11.22
N GLY A 30 -22.46 -2.87 10.37
CA GLY A 30 -22.57 -2.79 8.92
C GLY A 30 -23.00 -4.09 8.22
N ARG A 31 -23.15 -5.20 8.92
CA ARG A 31 -23.60 -6.48 8.34
C ARG A 31 -25.08 -6.43 8.00
N GLY A 32 -25.44 -6.78 6.75
CA GLY A 32 -26.82 -6.75 6.27
C GLY A 32 -27.44 -5.35 6.18
N ALA A 33 -26.63 -4.28 6.27
CA ALA A 33 -27.11 -2.91 6.36
C ALA A 33 -27.47 -2.27 5.01
N LEU A 34 -27.16 -2.91 3.89
CA LEU A 34 -27.33 -2.35 2.54
C LEU A 34 -28.10 -3.31 1.64
N GLN A 35 -28.56 -2.79 0.49
CA GLN A 35 -29.05 -3.63 -0.60
C GLN A 35 -27.85 -4.06 -1.49
N PRO A 36 -27.91 -5.20 -2.17
CA PRO A 36 -26.93 -5.58 -3.18
C PRO A 36 -26.76 -4.47 -4.25
N ILE A 37 -25.56 -4.33 -4.79
CA ILE A 37 -25.34 -3.44 -5.96
C ILE A 37 -26.02 -4.04 -7.18
N LEU A 38 -25.79 -5.34 -7.41
CA LEU A 38 -26.43 -6.13 -8.46
C LEU A 38 -26.96 -7.43 -7.84
N SER A 39 -28.21 -7.75 -8.16
CA SER A 39 -28.86 -9.02 -7.80
C SER A 39 -29.39 -9.71 -9.07
N ASP A 40 -28.57 -9.73 -10.12
CA ASP A 40 -28.97 -10.18 -11.45
C ASP A 40 -28.58 -11.65 -11.67
N GLU A 41 -29.53 -12.50 -12.06
CA GLU A 41 -29.28 -13.90 -12.43
C GLU A 41 -28.30 -14.03 -13.62
N GLY A 42 -28.18 -12.99 -14.47
CA GLY A 42 -27.22 -12.92 -15.56
C GLY A 42 -25.78 -12.66 -15.15
N LEU A 43 -25.52 -12.14 -13.95
CA LEU A 43 -24.16 -11.83 -13.49
C LEU A 43 -23.26 -13.06 -13.47
N ALA A 44 -23.74 -14.16 -12.90
CA ALA A 44 -22.98 -15.42 -12.82
C ALA A 44 -22.61 -15.93 -14.23
N ALA A 45 -23.53 -15.84 -15.19
CA ALA A 45 -23.28 -16.25 -16.58
C ALA A 45 -22.25 -15.34 -17.27
N ARG A 46 -22.33 -14.01 -17.07
CA ARG A 46 -21.34 -13.06 -17.60
C ARG A 46 -19.95 -13.27 -17.03
N LEU A 47 -19.88 -13.56 -15.72
CA LEU A 47 -18.61 -13.82 -15.04
C LEU A 47 -18.03 -15.19 -15.43
N ALA A 48 -18.86 -16.21 -15.66
CA ALA A 48 -18.42 -17.50 -16.16
C ALA A 48 -17.82 -17.41 -17.58
N ALA A 49 -18.32 -16.51 -18.42
CA ALA A 49 -17.79 -16.24 -19.76
C ALA A 49 -16.55 -15.31 -19.77
N SER A 50 -16.16 -14.76 -18.62
CA SER A 50 -14.99 -13.89 -18.50
C SER A 50 -13.68 -14.68 -18.38
N ASP A 51 -12.56 -13.99 -18.55
CA ASP A 51 -11.20 -14.51 -18.34
C ASP A 51 -10.76 -14.56 -16.87
N LEU A 52 -11.67 -14.26 -15.94
CA LEU A 52 -11.42 -14.35 -14.50
C LEU A 52 -11.29 -15.80 -14.05
N ASN A 53 -10.35 -16.08 -13.14
CA ASN A 53 -10.32 -17.35 -12.45
C ASN A 53 -11.45 -17.47 -11.42
N GLN A 54 -11.64 -18.68 -10.86
CA GLN A 54 -12.72 -18.94 -9.92
C GLN A 54 -12.72 -17.99 -8.72
N GLY A 55 -11.58 -17.78 -8.06
CA GLY A 55 -11.50 -16.91 -6.89
C GLY A 55 -11.78 -15.43 -7.22
N GLN A 56 -11.40 -14.99 -8.41
CA GLN A 56 -11.72 -13.64 -8.89
C GLN A 56 -13.22 -13.49 -9.17
N ARG A 57 -13.87 -14.49 -9.80
CA ARG A 57 -15.32 -14.49 -10.01
C ARG A 57 -16.09 -14.43 -8.70
N GLU A 58 -15.74 -15.30 -7.76
CA GLU A 58 -16.34 -15.31 -6.42
C GLU A 58 -16.19 -13.98 -5.70
N ALA A 59 -15.05 -13.30 -5.87
CA ALA A 59 -14.84 -11.98 -5.29
C ALA A 59 -15.73 -10.91 -5.93
N VAL A 60 -15.87 -10.89 -7.26
CA VAL A 60 -16.78 -9.96 -7.95
C VAL A 60 -18.23 -10.21 -7.55
N GLU A 61 -18.68 -11.46 -7.56
CA GLU A 61 -20.04 -11.83 -7.12
C GLU A 61 -20.30 -11.41 -5.67
N MET A 62 -19.33 -11.65 -4.77
CA MET A 62 -19.43 -11.21 -3.38
C MET A 62 -19.56 -9.69 -3.26
N ILE A 63 -18.73 -8.92 -3.96
CA ILE A 63 -18.74 -7.45 -3.88
C ILE A 63 -20.08 -6.89 -4.37
N LEU A 64 -20.59 -7.41 -5.48
CA LEU A 64 -21.80 -6.90 -6.12
C LEU A 64 -23.08 -7.39 -5.42
N GLY A 65 -23.08 -8.63 -4.93
CA GLY A 65 -24.26 -9.29 -4.33
C GLY A 65 -24.41 -9.12 -2.82
N THR A 66 -23.38 -8.64 -2.11
CA THR A 66 -23.44 -8.56 -0.64
C THR A 66 -24.36 -7.46 -0.13
N THR A 67 -25.00 -7.72 1.01
CA THR A 67 -25.73 -6.72 1.79
C THR A 67 -24.87 -6.07 2.88
N ASN A 68 -23.62 -6.51 3.06
CA ASN A 68 -22.73 -5.96 4.06
C ASN A 68 -22.09 -4.66 3.57
N ARG A 69 -21.96 -3.69 4.49
CA ARG A 69 -21.31 -2.41 4.22
C ARG A 69 -19.79 -2.56 4.03
N PHE A 70 -19.17 -3.46 4.79
CA PHE A 70 -17.73 -3.71 4.79
C PHE A 70 -17.44 -5.13 4.36
N VAL A 71 -16.59 -5.30 3.36
CA VAL A 71 -16.15 -6.61 2.89
C VAL A 71 -14.66 -6.59 2.56
N ALA A 72 -14.03 -7.75 2.56
CA ALA A 72 -12.62 -7.89 2.25
C ALA A 72 -12.38 -8.74 0.98
N VAL A 73 -11.32 -8.41 0.26
CA VAL A 73 -10.70 -9.31 -0.71
C VAL A 73 -9.27 -9.56 -0.24
N GLN A 74 -9.03 -10.77 0.26
CA GLN A 74 -7.71 -11.24 0.63
C GLN A 74 -7.03 -11.83 -0.60
N GLY A 75 -5.90 -11.25 -1.01
CA GLY A 75 -5.16 -11.78 -2.15
C GLY A 75 -3.67 -11.61 -1.97
N TYR A 76 -2.90 -12.68 -2.17
CA TYR A 76 -1.45 -12.63 -2.18
C TYR A 76 -0.91 -11.70 -3.28
N ALA A 77 0.37 -11.34 -3.19
CA ALA A 77 1.03 -10.63 -4.28
C ALA A 77 0.94 -11.45 -5.58
N GLY A 78 0.53 -10.80 -6.67
CA GLY A 78 0.48 -11.45 -7.99
C GLY A 78 -0.74 -12.35 -8.24
N THR A 79 -1.80 -12.25 -7.43
CA THR A 79 -3.06 -12.98 -7.65
C THR A 79 -4.05 -12.30 -8.60
N GLY A 80 -3.64 -11.16 -9.20
CA GLY A 80 -4.49 -10.45 -10.16
C GLY A 80 -5.61 -9.63 -9.51
N LYS A 81 -5.36 -9.01 -8.34
CA LYS A 81 -6.31 -8.08 -7.69
C LYS A 81 -6.76 -6.96 -8.63
N SER A 82 -5.82 -6.34 -9.35
CA SER A 82 -6.13 -5.23 -10.28
C SER A 82 -7.05 -5.68 -11.42
N HIS A 83 -6.84 -6.86 -11.98
CA HIS A 83 -7.69 -7.42 -13.04
C HIS A 83 -9.11 -7.72 -12.54
N MET A 84 -9.22 -8.30 -11.34
CA MET A 84 -10.51 -8.49 -10.68
C MET A 84 -11.22 -7.16 -10.40
N LEU A 85 -10.48 -6.13 -9.93
CA LEU A 85 -11.02 -4.79 -9.69
C LEU A 85 -11.53 -4.13 -10.97
N GLU A 86 -10.76 -4.20 -12.06
CA GLU A 86 -11.16 -3.68 -13.36
C GLU A 86 -12.52 -4.26 -13.78
N ARG A 87 -12.69 -5.57 -13.64
CA ARG A 87 -13.98 -6.22 -13.93
C ARG A 87 -15.08 -5.75 -12.98
N THR A 88 -14.79 -5.64 -11.68
CA THR A 88 -15.76 -5.15 -10.69
C THR A 88 -16.23 -3.73 -11.02
N ILE A 89 -15.30 -2.83 -11.35
CA ILE A 89 -15.59 -1.45 -11.73
C ILE A 89 -16.45 -1.43 -12.99
N ASN A 90 -16.10 -2.23 -13.99
CA ASN A 90 -16.87 -2.33 -15.22
C ASN A 90 -18.30 -2.79 -14.98
N GLU A 91 -18.52 -3.81 -14.15
CA GLU A 91 -19.88 -4.26 -13.81
C GLU A 91 -20.68 -3.19 -13.06
N ILE A 92 -20.03 -2.37 -12.22
CA ILE A 92 -20.68 -1.25 -11.51
C ILE A 92 -21.03 -0.11 -12.47
N THR A 93 -20.15 0.21 -13.45
CA THR A 93 -20.25 1.42 -14.27
C THR A 93 -20.90 1.19 -15.64
N GLN A 94 -20.71 0.02 -16.27
CA GLN A 94 -21.25 -0.27 -17.62
C GLN A 94 -22.76 -0.52 -17.64
N ASP A 95 -23.32 -0.95 -16.55
CA ASP A 95 -24.77 -1.24 -16.47
C ASP A 95 -25.65 0.02 -16.36
N ALA A 96 -25.02 1.20 -16.26
CA ALA A 96 -25.74 2.50 -16.35
C ALA A 96 -26.43 2.74 -17.69
N THR A 97 -26.13 1.93 -18.73
CA THR A 97 -26.68 2.08 -20.08
C THR A 97 -27.82 1.10 -20.40
N GLN A 98 -28.05 0.06 -19.64
CA GLN A 98 -29.10 -0.94 -19.86
C GLN A 98 -29.86 -1.29 -18.58
N GLN A 99 -30.90 -0.55 -18.27
CA GLN A 99 -32.07 -0.91 -17.42
C GLN A 99 -31.80 -1.64 -16.07
N SER A 100 -30.61 -1.64 -15.47
CA SER A 100 -30.37 -2.36 -14.24
C SER A 100 -30.18 -1.47 -13.01
N LEU A 101 -30.36 -2.10 -11.84
CA LEU A 101 -30.32 -1.50 -10.49
C LEU A 101 -28.98 -0.84 -10.14
N ALA A 102 -27.90 -1.09 -10.88
CA ALA A 102 -26.60 -0.48 -10.69
C ALA A 102 -26.48 0.96 -11.20
N ALA A 103 -27.47 1.45 -11.95
CA ALA A 103 -27.46 2.82 -12.47
C ALA A 103 -27.34 3.84 -11.34
N GLY A 104 -26.20 4.53 -11.30
CA GLY A 104 -25.94 5.62 -10.37
C GLY A 104 -25.02 5.31 -9.18
N PHE A 105 -24.35 4.16 -9.14
CA PHE A 105 -23.24 3.94 -8.22
C PHE A 105 -21.95 4.59 -8.76
N ASP A 106 -21.24 5.27 -7.87
CA ASP A 106 -19.92 5.83 -8.10
C ASP A 106 -18.82 5.04 -7.35
N VAL A 107 -17.65 4.95 -7.95
CA VAL A 107 -16.51 4.25 -7.36
C VAL A 107 -15.45 5.24 -6.96
N VAL A 108 -15.02 5.20 -5.69
CA VAL A 108 -13.98 6.06 -5.12
C VAL A 108 -12.82 5.20 -4.66
N GLY A 109 -11.61 5.47 -5.19
CA GLY A 109 -10.39 4.75 -4.85
C GLY A 109 -9.62 5.41 -3.71
N LEU A 110 -9.21 4.61 -2.72
CA LEU A 110 -8.33 5.03 -1.63
C LEU A 110 -7.16 4.06 -1.53
N ALA A 111 -5.97 4.58 -1.27
CA ALA A 111 -4.79 3.76 -1.02
C ALA A 111 -3.81 4.47 -0.07
N PRO A 112 -2.92 3.74 0.63
CA PRO A 112 -1.94 4.34 1.52
C PRO A 112 -0.91 5.22 0.79
N TYR A 113 -0.48 4.84 -0.42
CA TYR A 113 0.61 5.49 -1.14
C TYR A 113 0.21 5.93 -2.55
N GLY A 114 0.94 6.95 -3.09
CA GLY A 114 0.67 7.54 -4.39
C GLY A 114 0.77 6.57 -5.58
N THR A 115 1.63 5.55 -5.50
CA THR A 115 1.78 4.54 -6.56
C THR A 115 0.52 3.70 -6.76
N GLN A 116 -0.13 3.28 -5.66
CA GLN A 116 -1.41 2.56 -5.75
C GLN A 116 -2.55 3.48 -6.21
N VAL A 117 -2.53 4.76 -5.77
CA VAL A 117 -3.49 5.75 -6.28
C VAL A 117 -3.36 5.92 -7.79
N ALA A 118 -2.14 5.98 -8.33
CA ALA A 118 -1.92 6.02 -9.77
C ALA A 118 -2.49 4.78 -10.48
N ALA A 119 -2.24 3.59 -9.94
CA ALA A 119 -2.77 2.34 -10.49
C ALA A 119 -4.32 2.30 -10.49
N LEU A 120 -4.98 2.79 -9.44
CA LEU A 120 -6.44 2.88 -9.41
C LEU A 120 -6.98 3.91 -10.42
N ARG A 121 -6.27 5.00 -10.66
CA ARG A 121 -6.62 6.00 -11.70
C ARG A 121 -6.48 5.44 -13.10
N GLU A 122 -5.51 4.57 -13.36
CA GLU A 122 -5.39 3.86 -14.64
C GLU A 122 -6.60 2.96 -14.93
N LEU A 123 -7.28 2.48 -13.89
CA LEU A 123 -8.56 1.77 -14.01
C LEU A 123 -9.78 2.70 -14.16
N GLY A 124 -9.57 4.01 -14.32
CA GLY A 124 -10.63 5.00 -14.47
C GLY A 124 -11.32 5.43 -13.16
N VAL A 125 -10.78 5.09 -12.00
CA VAL A 125 -11.38 5.41 -10.70
C VAL A 125 -10.83 6.72 -10.16
N GLU A 126 -11.73 7.64 -9.76
CA GLU A 126 -11.31 8.83 -9.01
C GLU A 126 -10.68 8.40 -7.68
N SER A 127 -9.39 8.67 -7.51
CA SER A 127 -8.63 8.09 -6.42
C SER A 127 -7.74 9.10 -5.69
N ASN A 128 -7.63 8.94 -4.39
CA ASN A 128 -6.82 9.77 -3.50
C ASN A 128 -6.04 8.90 -2.50
N THR A 129 -4.98 9.46 -1.90
CA THR A 129 -4.38 8.79 -0.76
C THR A 129 -5.35 8.83 0.42
N LEU A 130 -5.34 7.76 1.24
CA LEU A 130 -6.18 7.70 2.43
C LEU A 130 -5.96 8.92 3.35
N ALA A 131 -4.71 9.33 3.55
CA ALA A 131 -4.38 10.51 4.35
C ALA A 131 -4.99 11.80 3.76
N SER A 132 -4.94 11.99 2.43
CA SER A 132 -5.57 13.14 1.77
C SER A 132 -7.09 13.12 1.90
N PHE A 133 -7.72 11.97 1.72
CA PHE A 133 -9.16 11.78 1.92
C PHE A 133 -9.59 12.12 3.35
N LEU A 134 -8.86 11.61 4.37
CA LEU A 134 -9.14 11.89 5.77
C LEU A 134 -8.96 13.36 6.16
N ALA A 135 -8.14 14.11 5.43
CA ALA A 135 -7.95 15.55 5.62
C ALA A 135 -8.98 16.41 4.86
N SER A 136 -9.66 15.86 3.85
CA SER A 136 -10.54 16.61 2.94
C SER A 136 -12.01 16.47 3.28
N ARG A 137 -12.60 17.47 3.98
CA ARG A 137 -14.04 17.50 4.24
C ARG A 137 -14.88 17.48 2.96
N LYS A 138 -14.36 18.08 1.86
CA LYS A 138 -15.03 18.09 0.56
C LYS A 138 -15.13 16.68 -0.01
N ALA A 139 -14.03 15.91 -0.02
CA ALA A 139 -14.05 14.54 -0.51
C ALA A 139 -14.93 13.62 0.34
N GLN A 140 -14.96 13.82 1.66
CA GLN A 140 -15.85 13.07 2.56
C GLN A 140 -17.32 13.39 2.33
N ALA A 141 -17.66 14.67 2.12
CA ALA A 141 -19.04 15.12 1.87
C ALA A 141 -19.56 14.71 0.47
N ALA A 142 -18.68 14.33 -0.45
CA ALA A 142 -19.05 13.82 -1.77
C ALA A 142 -19.55 12.36 -1.73
N LEU A 143 -19.26 11.61 -0.65
CA LEU A 143 -19.77 10.24 -0.50
C LEU A 143 -21.27 10.23 -0.24
N SER A 144 -21.94 9.25 -0.83
CA SER A 144 -23.37 8.99 -0.69
C SER A 144 -23.63 7.49 -0.45
N GLU A 145 -24.88 7.11 -0.24
CA GLU A 145 -25.32 5.71 -0.15
C GLU A 145 -25.03 4.90 -1.44
N LYS A 146 -24.80 5.58 -2.57
CA LYS A 146 -24.43 4.99 -3.84
C LYS A 146 -22.91 4.96 -4.07
N SER A 147 -22.11 5.39 -3.13
CA SER A 147 -20.64 5.34 -3.25
C SER A 147 -20.09 3.98 -2.85
N VAL A 148 -19.22 3.42 -3.70
CA VAL A 148 -18.42 2.22 -3.43
C VAL A 148 -16.97 2.66 -3.22
N VAL A 149 -16.50 2.63 -1.99
CA VAL A 149 -15.12 3.00 -1.63
C VAL A 149 -14.23 1.76 -1.74
N LEU A 150 -13.28 1.79 -2.66
CA LEU A 150 -12.24 0.75 -2.80
C LEU A 150 -11.01 1.17 -2.01
N LEU A 151 -10.68 0.45 -0.95
CA LEU A 151 -9.46 0.68 -0.17
C LEU A 151 -8.43 -0.38 -0.54
N ASP A 152 -7.46 -0.01 -1.39
CA ASP A 152 -6.37 -0.91 -1.77
C ASP A 152 -5.25 -0.90 -0.71
N GLU A 153 -4.52 -2.02 -0.63
CA GLU A 153 -3.45 -2.27 0.35
C GLU A 153 -3.91 -2.04 1.82
N ALA A 154 -5.13 -2.46 2.16
CA ALA A 154 -5.70 -2.31 3.50
C ALA A 154 -4.86 -2.97 4.61
N GLY A 155 -4.00 -3.94 4.27
CA GLY A 155 -3.09 -4.61 5.20
C GLY A 155 -2.05 -3.70 5.85
N VAL A 156 -1.69 -2.58 5.20
CA VAL A 156 -0.70 -1.62 5.72
C VAL A 156 -1.34 -0.35 6.30
N VAL A 157 -2.67 -0.31 6.40
CA VAL A 157 -3.40 0.85 6.96
C VAL A 157 -3.40 0.80 8.49
N PRO A 158 -2.96 1.88 9.18
CA PRO A 158 -2.99 1.95 10.63
C PRO A 158 -4.42 1.92 11.19
N ALA A 159 -4.59 1.37 12.40
CA ALA A 159 -5.90 1.19 13.04
C ALA A 159 -6.69 2.51 13.16
N HIS A 160 -6.03 3.62 13.55
CA HIS A 160 -6.72 4.91 13.70
C HIS A 160 -7.25 5.47 12.38
N GLN A 161 -6.50 5.32 11.28
CA GLN A 161 -6.93 5.77 9.94
C GLN A 161 -8.07 4.90 9.41
N LEU A 162 -7.97 3.57 9.57
CA LEU A 162 -9.05 2.67 9.17
C LEU A 162 -10.34 2.95 9.95
N ALA A 163 -10.25 3.12 11.28
CA ALA A 163 -11.42 3.49 12.10
C ALA A 163 -12.08 4.78 11.64
N GLN A 164 -11.27 5.80 11.30
CA GLN A 164 -11.79 7.08 10.82
C GLN A 164 -12.46 6.93 9.44
N ALA A 165 -11.83 6.21 8.50
CA ALA A 165 -12.40 5.96 7.18
C ALA A 165 -13.72 5.17 7.26
N MET A 166 -13.75 4.11 8.07
CA MET A 166 -14.97 3.30 8.25
C MET A 166 -16.14 4.13 8.82
N ARG A 167 -15.89 5.02 9.79
CA ARG A 167 -16.93 5.93 10.32
C ARG A 167 -17.45 6.91 9.27
N ILE A 168 -16.56 7.42 8.38
CA ILE A 168 -16.97 8.32 7.30
C ILE A 168 -17.86 7.57 6.30
N VAL A 169 -17.47 6.36 5.91
CA VAL A 169 -18.23 5.50 5.00
C VAL A 169 -19.59 5.12 5.61
N GLU A 170 -19.61 4.73 6.89
CA GLU A 170 -20.84 4.42 7.62
C GLU A 170 -21.79 5.63 7.65
N LYS A 171 -21.28 6.81 8.02
CA LYS A 171 -22.07 8.04 8.08
C LYS A 171 -22.65 8.45 6.73
N ALA A 172 -21.93 8.20 5.63
CA ALA A 172 -22.38 8.48 4.28
C ALA A 172 -23.40 7.45 3.75
N GLY A 173 -23.64 6.35 4.47
CA GLY A 173 -24.42 5.22 3.95
C GLY A 173 -23.70 4.39 2.89
N ALA A 174 -22.45 4.71 2.57
CA ALA A 174 -21.64 4.12 1.52
C ALA A 174 -21.21 2.68 1.85
N ARG A 175 -20.64 1.99 0.85
CA ARG A 175 -20.00 0.67 0.96
C ARG A 175 -18.48 0.80 0.91
N MET A 176 -17.76 -0.07 1.62
CA MET A 176 -16.30 -0.16 1.52
C MET A 176 -15.86 -1.58 1.20
N VAL A 177 -15.05 -1.72 0.16
CA VAL A 177 -14.37 -2.95 -0.23
C VAL A 177 -12.88 -2.77 0.10
N MET A 178 -12.37 -3.58 1.03
CA MET A 178 -10.98 -3.55 1.47
C MET A 178 -10.19 -4.64 0.74
N LEU A 179 -9.17 -4.24 -0.02
CA LEU A 179 -8.28 -5.19 -0.69
C LEU A 179 -6.93 -5.18 0.02
N GLY A 180 -6.34 -6.34 0.22
CA GLY A 180 -5.04 -6.41 0.87
C GLY A 180 -4.54 -7.83 1.04
N ASP A 181 -3.38 -7.92 1.65
CA ASP A 181 -2.77 -9.17 2.05
C ASP A 181 -2.37 -9.10 3.53
N ARG A 182 -3.06 -9.88 4.38
CA ARG A 182 -2.77 -9.92 5.82
C ARG A 182 -1.40 -10.53 6.18
N LYS A 183 -0.76 -11.22 5.21
CA LYS A 183 0.54 -11.86 5.38
C LYS A 183 1.71 -11.03 4.88
N GLN A 184 1.46 -9.93 4.19
CA GLN A 184 2.49 -8.96 3.83
C GLN A 184 2.86 -8.09 5.02
N THR A 185 3.86 -7.23 4.82
CA THR A 185 4.34 -6.28 5.83
C THR A 185 3.17 -5.47 6.37
N GLY A 186 2.98 -5.48 7.69
CA GLY A 186 1.92 -4.69 8.33
C GLY A 186 2.26 -3.21 8.38
N ALA A 187 1.29 -2.41 8.87
CA ALA A 187 1.52 -0.99 9.15
C ALA A 187 2.71 -0.80 10.10
N VAL A 188 3.50 0.27 9.86
CA VAL A 188 4.57 0.67 10.78
C VAL A 188 3.99 1.13 12.13
N GLU A 189 2.81 1.76 12.09
CA GLU A 189 2.08 2.15 13.29
C GLU A 189 1.28 0.97 13.87
N ALA A 190 0.93 1.06 15.16
CA ALA A 190 0.31 -0.03 15.92
C ALA A 190 -1.03 -0.52 15.34
N GLY A 191 -1.21 -1.83 15.40
CA GLY A 191 -2.44 -2.54 15.03
C GLY A 191 -2.35 -3.25 13.68
N LYS A 192 -3.12 -4.33 13.57
CA LYS A 192 -3.35 -5.07 12.31
C LYS A 192 -4.87 -5.17 12.03
N PRO A 193 -5.54 -4.02 11.83
CA PRO A 193 -7.00 -3.97 11.82
C PRO A 193 -7.62 -4.80 10.69
N PHE A 194 -6.99 -4.86 9.52
CA PHE A 194 -7.46 -5.66 8.40
C PHE A 194 -7.45 -7.17 8.73
N ALA A 195 -6.41 -7.65 9.40
CA ALA A 195 -6.36 -9.05 9.86
C ALA A 195 -7.37 -9.30 10.98
N GLN A 196 -7.50 -8.38 11.94
CA GLN A 196 -8.47 -8.49 13.05
C GLN A 196 -9.91 -8.55 12.54
N LEU A 197 -10.28 -7.76 11.53
CA LEU A 197 -11.60 -7.79 10.89
C LEU A 197 -11.88 -9.17 10.26
N GLN A 198 -10.90 -9.74 9.56
CA GLN A 198 -11.03 -11.07 8.97
C GLN A 198 -11.18 -12.15 10.04
N ASP A 199 -10.38 -12.08 11.11
CA ASP A 199 -10.46 -13.03 12.24
C ASP A 199 -11.78 -12.92 13.01
N ALA A 200 -12.40 -11.72 13.03
CA ALA A 200 -13.71 -11.48 13.61
C ALA A 200 -14.89 -11.89 12.70
N GLY A 201 -14.62 -12.48 11.54
CA GLY A 201 -15.62 -13.02 10.63
C GLY A 201 -16.22 -12.02 9.65
N MET A 202 -15.50 -10.94 9.31
CA MET A 202 -15.88 -10.08 8.19
C MET A 202 -15.99 -10.92 6.90
N LEU A 203 -17.03 -10.67 6.11
CA LEU A 203 -17.23 -11.34 4.82
C LEU A 203 -16.05 -11.07 3.90
N GLN A 204 -15.44 -12.14 3.36
CA GLN A 204 -14.27 -12.02 2.52
C GLN A 204 -14.23 -13.04 1.39
N ALA A 205 -13.67 -12.64 0.26
CA ALA A 205 -13.23 -13.51 -0.81
C ALA A 205 -11.70 -13.70 -0.77
N GLN A 206 -11.23 -14.85 -1.26
CA GLN A 206 -9.80 -15.19 -1.24
C GLN A 206 -9.27 -15.46 -2.64
N LEU A 207 -8.32 -14.63 -3.08
CA LEU A 207 -7.58 -14.84 -4.31
C LEU A 207 -6.32 -15.66 -4.01
N ARG A 208 -6.32 -16.95 -4.36
CA ARG A 208 -5.24 -17.89 -4.04
C ARG A 208 -4.32 -18.17 -5.22
N GLU A 209 -4.81 -18.02 -6.44
CA GLU A 209 -4.06 -18.35 -7.64
C GLU A 209 -3.05 -17.25 -7.99
N ILE A 210 -1.76 -17.58 -7.92
CA ILE A 210 -0.69 -16.67 -8.30
C ILE A 210 -0.59 -16.66 -9.83
N GLN A 211 -0.77 -15.48 -10.44
CA GLN A 211 -0.72 -15.25 -11.89
C GLN A 211 0.61 -14.62 -12.34
N ARG A 212 1.26 -13.82 -11.47
CA ARG A 212 2.46 -13.06 -11.81
C ARG A 212 3.67 -13.96 -12.10
N GLN A 213 3.88 -14.98 -11.29
CA GLN A 213 5.03 -15.89 -11.43
C GLN A 213 4.75 -16.95 -12.49
N ARG A 214 5.48 -16.88 -13.62
CA ARG A 214 5.39 -17.84 -14.71
C ARG A 214 6.32 -19.06 -14.51
N ASN A 215 7.44 -18.87 -13.81
CA ASN A 215 8.36 -19.96 -13.48
C ASN A 215 7.74 -20.86 -12.38
N PRO A 216 7.58 -22.17 -12.62
CA PRO A 216 6.91 -23.10 -11.69
C PRO A 216 7.61 -23.19 -10.31
N GLU A 217 8.96 -23.17 -10.29
CA GLU A 217 9.72 -23.27 -9.04
C GLU A 217 9.57 -22.01 -8.20
N ILE A 218 9.63 -20.82 -8.84
CA ILE A 218 9.38 -19.54 -8.15
C ILE A 218 7.94 -19.49 -7.65
N LYS A 219 6.97 -19.91 -8.45
CA LYS A 219 5.55 -19.98 -8.06
C LYS A 219 5.36 -20.90 -6.85
N ALA A 220 5.98 -22.07 -6.86
CA ALA A 220 5.93 -23.03 -5.75
C ALA A 220 6.62 -22.48 -4.48
N ALA A 221 7.74 -21.78 -4.63
CA ALA A 221 8.42 -21.12 -3.52
C ALA A 221 7.54 -20.02 -2.88
N VAL A 222 6.91 -19.16 -3.69
CA VAL A 222 5.99 -18.12 -3.21
C VAL A 222 4.78 -18.73 -2.51
N LEU A 223 4.20 -19.81 -3.04
CA LEU A 223 3.10 -20.55 -2.39
C LEU A 223 3.53 -21.15 -1.05
N ASN A 224 4.73 -21.73 -0.97
CA ASN A 224 5.26 -22.25 0.28
C ASN A 224 5.43 -21.12 1.32
N ALA A 225 6.01 -19.97 0.93
CA ALA A 225 6.15 -18.81 1.80
C ALA A 225 4.79 -18.28 2.28
N ALA A 226 3.81 -18.17 1.38
CA ALA A 226 2.44 -17.75 1.70
C ALA A 226 1.73 -18.70 2.68
N ASN A 227 2.13 -19.98 2.74
CA ASN A 227 1.61 -21.00 3.66
C ASN A 227 2.50 -21.20 4.90
N ASP A 228 3.34 -20.23 5.25
CA ASP A 228 4.24 -20.26 6.41
C ASP A 228 5.28 -21.40 6.37
N GLN A 229 5.54 -21.95 5.18
CA GLN A 229 6.54 -23.00 4.93
C GLN A 229 7.85 -22.40 4.41
N THR A 230 8.38 -21.38 5.12
CA THR A 230 9.55 -20.60 4.71
C THR A 230 10.77 -21.47 4.39
N ASN A 231 11.05 -22.50 5.19
CA ASN A 231 12.17 -23.41 4.92
C ASN A 231 12.04 -24.11 3.57
N LYS A 232 10.85 -24.55 3.19
CA LYS A 232 10.60 -25.18 1.88
C LYS A 232 10.74 -24.16 0.74
N ALA A 233 10.28 -22.93 0.96
CA ALA A 233 10.43 -21.85 -0.02
C ALA A 233 11.91 -21.57 -0.31
N VAL A 234 12.73 -21.40 0.75
CA VAL A 234 14.16 -21.17 0.62
C VAL A 234 14.86 -22.37 -0.06
N THR A 235 14.55 -23.60 0.37
CA THR A 235 15.13 -24.81 -0.23
C THR A 235 14.90 -24.89 -1.75
N ARG A 236 13.73 -24.48 -2.24
CA ARG A 236 13.45 -24.42 -3.68
C ARG A 236 14.31 -23.42 -4.44
N LEU A 237 14.70 -22.34 -3.77
CA LEU A 237 15.44 -21.23 -4.35
C LEU A 237 16.97 -21.39 -4.19
N LEU A 238 17.46 -22.42 -3.50
CA LEU A 238 18.88 -22.59 -3.21
C LEU A 238 19.76 -22.53 -4.48
N GLY A 239 19.29 -23.09 -5.59
CA GLY A 239 20.00 -23.05 -6.87
C GLY A 239 20.13 -21.65 -7.49
N SER A 240 19.32 -20.68 -7.01
CA SER A 240 19.36 -19.26 -7.44
C SER A 240 20.02 -18.35 -6.42
N ILE A 241 20.46 -18.90 -5.28
CA ILE A 241 21.12 -18.15 -4.22
C ILE A 241 22.64 -18.28 -4.40
N ARG A 242 23.32 -17.14 -4.47
CA ARG A 242 24.78 -17.07 -4.43
C ARG A 242 25.19 -16.34 -3.15
N GLU A 243 25.88 -17.05 -2.29
CA GLU A 243 26.42 -16.48 -1.06
C GLU A 243 27.78 -15.82 -1.35
N VAL A 244 27.89 -14.55 -0.98
CA VAL A 244 29.13 -13.76 -1.07
C VAL A 244 29.32 -13.10 0.31
N PRO A 245 30.24 -13.60 1.18
CA PRO A 245 30.35 -13.17 2.57
C PRO A 245 30.66 -11.67 2.71
N GLU A 246 31.65 -11.19 1.94
CA GLU A 246 32.11 -9.81 2.01
C GLU A 246 31.12 -8.86 1.33
N GLU A 247 30.77 -7.80 2.00
CA GLU A 247 29.73 -6.86 1.55
C GLU A 247 30.11 -6.15 0.23
N GLN A 248 31.32 -5.66 0.15
CA GLN A 248 31.83 -4.98 -1.04
C GLN A 248 31.91 -5.93 -2.26
N ASP A 249 32.29 -7.18 -2.03
CA ASP A 249 32.34 -8.20 -3.08
C ASP A 249 30.94 -8.54 -3.58
N ARG A 250 29.92 -8.55 -2.68
CA ARG A 250 28.51 -8.70 -3.07
C ARG A 250 28.06 -7.57 -4.00
N TYR A 251 28.38 -6.32 -3.65
CA TYR A 251 28.01 -5.17 -4.48
C TYR A 251 28.71 -5.20 -5.85
N GLN A 252 29.99 -5.56 -5.87
CA GLN A 252 30.76 -5.74 -7.11
C GLN A 252 30.18 -6.87 -7.99
N ALA A 253 29.82 -7.99 -7.39
CA ALA A 253 29.21 -9.12 -8.08
C ALA A 253 27.88 -8.73 -8.72
N ILE A 254 26.99 -8.08 -7.95
CA ILE A 254 25.70 -7.59 -8.45
C ILE A 254 25.89 -6.60 -9.62
N ALA A 255 26.78 -5.62 -9.44
CA ALA A 255 27.09 -4.65 -10.49
C ALA A 255 27.68 -5.32 -11.74
N SER A 256 28.53 -6.33 -11.56
CA SER A 256 29.12 -7.11 -12.66
C SER A 256 28.05 -7.88 -13.43
N ASP A 257 27.20 -8.62 -12.71
CA ASP A 257 26.13 -9.42 -13.31
C ASP A 257 25.15 -8.52 -14.10
N PHE A 258 24.73 -7.39 -13.52
CA PHE A 258 23.85 -6.44 -14.19
C PHE A 258 24.46 -5.82 -15.44
N THR A 259 25.74 -5.41 -15.39
CA THR A 259 26.39 -4.77 -16.53
C THR A 259 26.74 -5.74 -17.64
N ALA A 260 26.80 -7.05 -17.35
CA ALA A 260 27.00 -8.11 -18.36
C ALA A 260 25.72 -8.40 -19.18
N LEU A 261 24.54 -7.98 -18.71
CA LEU A 261 23.28 -8.13 -19.44
C LEU A 261 23.27 -7.27 -20.71
N SER A 262 22.54 -7.72 -21.72
CA SER A 262 22.25 -6.92 -22.92
C SER A 262 21.39 -5.67 -22.52
N PRO A 263 21.36 -4.62 -23.36
CA PRO A 263 20.52 -3.43 -23.10
C PRO A 263 19.05 -3.78 -22.83
N GLN A 264 18.48 -4.69 -23.61
CA GLN A 264 17.08 -5.14 -23.45
C GLN A 264 16.85 -5.89 -22.13
N GLU A 265 17.79 -6.77 -21.77
CA GLU A 265 17.71 -7.49 -20.49
C GLU A 265 17.87 -6.53 -19.30
N ARG A 266 18.72 -5.50 -19.39
CA ARG A 266 18.86 -4.49 -18.34
C ARG A 266 17.58 -3.68 -18.12
N GLU A 267 16.88 -3.31 -19.20
CA GLU A 267 15.57 -2.63 -19.11
C GLU A 267 14.51 -3.49 -18.38
N ALA A 268 14.61 -4.81 -18.53
CA ALA A 268 13.70 -5.77 -17.87
C ALA A 268 14.19 -6.22 -16.48
N THR A 269 15.34 -5.74 -16.00
CA THR A 269 15.96 -6.19 -14.75
C THR A 269 15.99 -5.09 -13.71
N LEU A 270 15.45 -5.37 -12.53
CA LEU A 270 15.50 -4.48 -11.36
C LEU A 270 16.43 -5.07 -10.30
N ILE A 271 17.39 -4.28 -9.81
CA ILE A 271 18.20 -4.62 -8.64
C ILE A 271 17.46 -4.12 -7.40
N VAL A 272 17.20 -5.04 -6.46
CA VAL A 272 16.59 -4.71 -5.17
C VAL A 272 17.64 -4.84 -4.06
N ALA A 273 17.87 -3.76 -3.32
CA ALA A 273 18.82 -3.73 -2.20
C ALA A 273 18.08 -3.52 -0.87
N GLY A 274 18.56 -4.14 0.20
CA GLY A 274 17.93 -4.09 1.53
C GLY A 274 18.13 -2.75 2.26
N THR A 275 19.17 -1.98 1.91
CA THR A 275 19.49 -0.69 2.54
C THR A 275 19.73 0.39 1.47
N ASN A 276 19.58 1.65 1.86
CA ASN A 276 19.91 2.78 0.97
C ASN A 276 21.42 2.81 0.66
N GLU A 277 22.26 2.47 1.62
CA GLU A 277 23.71 2.40 1.44
C GLU A 277 24.09 1.37 0.36
N ALA A 278 23.56 0.15 0.43
CA ALA A 278 23.74 -0.87 -0.59
C ALA A 278 23.27 -0.39 -1.98
N ARG A 279 22.09 0.26 -2.04
CA ARG A 279 21.54 0.83 -3.27
C ARG A 279 22.46 1.87 -3.88
N HIS A 280 22.99 2.81 -3.06
CA HIS A 280 23.91 3.83 -3.53
C HIS A 280 25.22 3.23 -4.04
N SER A 281 25.84 2.33 -3.26
CA SER A 281 27.10 1.66 -3.63
C SER A 281 26.98 0.86 -4.92
N ILE A 282 25.92 0.07 -5.07
CA ILE A 282 25.67 -0.71 -6.29
C ILE A 282 25.44 0.21 -7.50
N ASN A 283 24.64 1.27 -7.35
CA ASN A 283 24.40 2.22 -8.43
C ASN A 283 25.68 2.93 -8.88
N GLU A 284 26.54 3.34 -7.94
CA GLU A 284 27.83 3.94 -8.28
C GLU A 284 28.74 2.97 -9.06
N MET A 285 28.82 1.72 -8.61
CA MET A 285 29.60 0.69 -9.31
C MET A 285 29.07 0.41 -10.72
N VAL A 286 27.74 0.32 -10.88
CA VAL A 286 27.10 0.14 -12.19
C VAL A 286 27.40 1.33 -13.10
N ARG A 287 27.20 2.58 -12.62
CA ARG A 287 27.48 3.80 -13.39
C ARG A 287 28.94 3.86 -13.85
N LYS A 288 29.88 3.56 -12.96
CA LYS A 288 31.31 3.54 -13.26
C LYS A 288 31.64 2.47 -14.34
N ARG A 289 31.10 1.26 -14.20
CA ARG A 289 31.32 0.17 -15.19
C ARG A 289 30.72 0.50 -16.55
N MET A 290 29.56 1.14 -16.57
CA MET A 290 28.89 1.57 -17.80
C MET A 290 29.45 2.90 -18.36
N ARG A 291 30.46 3.50 -17.72
CA ARG A 291 31.06 4.79 -18.10
C ARG A 291 30.02 5.93 -18.21
N LEU A 292 29.03 5.92 -17.33
CA LEU A 292 27.99 6.94 -17.26
C LEU A 292 28.47 8.16 -16.45
N GLU A 293 29.72 8.57 -16.64
CA GLU A 293 30.32 9.74 -16.03
C GLU A 293 30.25 10.93 -17.01
N GLY A 294 30.06 12.15 -16.49
CA GLY A 294 30.15 13.38 -17.29
C GLY A 294 28.81 14.03 -17.67
N GLY A 295 27.70 13.68 -17.02
CA GLY A 295 26.43 14.40 -17.18
C GLY A 295 26.40 15.77 -16.48
N LEU A 296 25.30 16.49 -16.63
CA LEU A 296 25.05 17.74 -15.87
C LEU A 296 25.17 17.47 -14.37
N LYS A 297 26.01 18.25 -13.71
CA LYS A 297 26.11 18.23 -12.23
C LYS A 297 24.99 19.11 -11.69
N TYR A 298 24.14 18.54 -10.87
CA TYR A 298 23.13 19.28 -10.10
C TYR A 298 23.16 18.82 -8.65
N THR A 299 22.86 19.73 -7.77
CA THR A 299 22.74 19.44 -6.34
C THR A 299 21.36 18.88 -6.07
N VAL A 300 21.28 17.69 -5.47
CA VAL A 300 20.03 17.10 -5.00
C VAL A 300 19.99 17.23 -3.49
N LEU A 301 18.91 17.79 -2.96
CA LEU A 301 18.66 17.78 -1.53
C LEU A 301 18.14 16.39 -1.15
N GLU A 302 18.81 15.74 -0.22
CA GLU A 302 18.35 14.47 0.37
C GLU A 302 17.64 14.75 1.69
N ASN A 303 16.54 14.00 1.93
CA ASN A 303 15.84 14.12 3.20
C ASN A 303 16.72 13.63 4.35
N VAL A 304 16.87 14.46 5.37
CA VAL A 304 17.46 14.03 6.63
C VAL A 304 16.43 13.22 7.42
N ASP A 305 16.73 11.97 7.72
CA ASP A 305 15.89 11.11 8.55
C ASP A 305 15.92 11.59 10.00
N ALA A 306 15.06 12.57 10.31
CA ALA A 306 14.88 13.08 11.66
C ALA A 306 13.46 12.77 12.17
N THR A 307 13.37 12.26 13.38
CA THR A 307 12.10 12.04 14.07
C THR A 307 11.41 13.38 14.39
N ARG A 308 10.08 13.38 14.55
CA ARG A 308 9.34 14.58 14.98
C ARG A 308 9.85 15.19 16.29
N ALA A 309 10.44 14.38 17.18
CA ALA A 309 11.02 14.86 18.42
C ALA A 309 12.35 15.59 18.15
N GLN A 310 13.18 15.05 17.28
CA GLN A 310 14.44 15.69 16.85
C GLN A 310 14.17 17.00 16.09
N LEU A 311 13.19 17.03 15.19
CA LEU A 311 12.82 18.26 14.46
C LEU A 311 12.32 19.42 15.35
N LYS A 312 12.02 19.14 16.63
CA LYS A 312 11.69 20.18 17.63
C LYS A 312 12.91 20.69 18.40
N GLN A 313 14.07 20.08 18.20
CA GLN A 313 15.30 20.44 18.91
C GLN A 313 16.18 21.29 17.99
N PRO A 314 16.52 22.52 18.36
CA PRO A 314 17.39 23.38 17.57
C PRO A 314 18.73 22.73 17.20
N ALA A 315 19.28 21.91 18.09
CA ALA A 315 20.53 21.16 17.86
C ALA A 315 20.48 20.17 16.67
N THR A 316 19.31 19.86 16.14
CA THR A 316 19.16 19.03 14.93
C THR A 316 19.53 19.78 13.66
N TYR A 317 19.56 21.10 13.69
CA TYR A 317 19.74 21.94 12.51
C TYR A 317 21.20 22.41 12.39
N ALA A 318 21.96 21.70 11.56
CA ALA A 318 23.33 22.10 11.22
C ALA A 318 23.37 23.14 10.08
N PRO A 319 24.42 23.99 9.98
CA PRO A 319 24.50 25.05 8.97
C PRO A 319 24.55 24.61 7.50
N ASP A 320 24.68 23.32 7.22
CA ASP A 320 24.68 22.74 5.88
C ASP A 320 23.31 22.20 5.45
N LEU A 321 22.32 22.28 6.35
CA LEU A 321 20.97 21.79 6.08
C LEU A 321 20.12 22.85 5.38
N VAL A 322 19.13 22.35 4.62
CA VAL A 322 18.09 23.15 3.98
C VAL A 322 16.74 22.76 4.58
N VAL A 323 15.93 23.74 4.95
CA VAL A 323 14.61 23.55 5.52
C VAL A 323 13.57 24.05 4.53
N SER A 324 12.64 23.14 4.14
CA SER A 324 11.50 23.49 3.29
C SER A 324 10.21 23.40 4.08
N TYR A 325 9.38 24.43 4.04
CA TYR A 325 8.14 24.48 4.81
C TYR A 325 6.93 24.10 3.97
N HIS A 326 6.10 23.22 4.52
CA HIS A 326 4.85 22.80 3.87
C HIS A 326 3.65 23.72 4.17
N ARG A 327 3.82 24.71 5.05
CA ARG A 327 2.80 25.71 5.42
C ARG A 327 3.41 27.09 5.44
N GLU A 328 2.61 28.10 5.11
CA GLU A 328 3.00 29.49 5.29
C GLU A 328 3.08 29.84 6.79
N GLY A 329 4.07 30.66 7.14
CA GLY A 329 4.29 31.20 8.47
C GLY A 329 4.71 32.67 8.40
N GLN A 330 4.88 33.30 9.56
CA GLN A 330 5.38 34.66 9.62
C GLN A 330 6.80 34.71 9.03
N ASN A 331 7.00 35.43 7.92
CA ASN A 331 8.25 35.50 7.15
C ASN A 331 8.75 34.19 6.50
N ILE A 332 7.89 33.20 6.36
CA ILE A 332 8.21 31.89 5.74
C ILE A 332 7.19 31.59 4.66
N GLN A 333 7.64 31.32 3.45
CA GLN A 333 6.78 30.97 2.32
C GLN A 333 6.74 29.45 2.14
N ARG A 334 5.57 28.95 1.79
CA ARG A 334 5.37 27.53 1.49
C ARG A 334 6.16 27.12 0.25
N GLY A 335 6.90 26.02 0.36
CA GLY A 335 7.64 25.42 -0.77
C GLY A 335 8.92 26.16 -1.14
N VAL A 336 9.34 27.15 -0.36
CA VAL A 336 10.62 27.82 -0.49
C VAL A 336 11.65 27.13 0.41
N ASP A 337 12.85 26.97 -0.13
CA ASP A 337 13.98 26.36 0.56
C ASP A 337 14.79 27.44 1.29
N TYR A 338 15.04 27.21 2.56
CA TYR A 338 15.81 28.10 3.44
C TYR A 338 17.07 27.38 3.93
N ALA A 339 18.24 28.01 3.71
CA ALA A 339 19.49 27.48 4.25
C ALA A 339 19.59 27.77 5.76
N VAL A 340 19.99 26.76 6.54
CA VAL A 340 20.28 26.93 7.96
C VAL A 340 21.59 27.68 8.09
N VAL A 341 21.57 28.86 8.74
CA VAL A 341 22.76 29.69 9.02
C VAL A 341 23.38 29.26 10.37
N GLY A 342 22.56 28.94 11.33
CA GLY A 342 22.99 28.53 12.65
C GLY A 342 21.83 28.44 13.64
N VAL A 343 22.19 28.27 14.91
CA VAL A 343 21.23 28.16 16.03
C VAL A 343 21.61 29.23 17.05
N GLU A 344 20.66 30.07 17.44
CA GLU A 344 20.82 31.10 18.49
C GLU A 344 19.83 30.81 19.63
N GLY A 345 20.32 30.29 20.75
CA GLY A 345 19.47 29.81 21.85
C GLY A 345 18.54 28.69 21.41
N ASP A 346 17.22 28.89 21.51
CA ASP A 346 16.19 27.95 21.09
C ASP A 346 15.66 28.23 19.67
N GLN A 347 16.32 29.11 18.89
CA GLN A 347 15.87 29.50 17.55
C GLN A 347 16.85 29.05 16.48
N VAL A 348 16.32 28.58 15.37
CA VAL A 348 17.09 28.25 14.16
C VAL A 348 17.08 29.46 13.24
N VAL A 349 18.26 29.97 12.90
CA VAL A 349 18.43 31.12 11.98
C VAL A 349 18.46 30.58 10.56
N LEU A 350 17.55 31.06 9.73
CA LEU A 350 17.37 30.65 8.35
C LEU A 350 17.66 31.82 7.40
N ARG A 351 18.23 31.50 6.24
CA ARG A 351 18.42 32.44 5.14
C ARG A 351 17.62 32.00 3.94
N GLY A 352 16.78 32.89 3.42
CA GLY A 352 16.06 32.69 2.17
C GLY A 352 16.95 32.92 0.94
N SER A 353 16.39 32.64 -0.25
CA SER A 353 17.07 32.92 -1.54
C SER A 353 17.33 34.40 -1.81
N ASP A 354 16.62 35.28 -1.12
CA ASP A 354 16.68 36.73 -1.33
C ASP A 354 17.59 37.48 -0.31
N GLY A 355 18.32 36.74 0.54
CA GLY A 355 19.31 37.27 1.50
C GLY A 355 18.88 37.24 2.95
#